data_90ccbf3f59661a7571f7661bddbc1024
#
_entry.id   90ccbf3f59661a7571f7661bddbc1024
#
_cell.length_a   1.000
_cell.length_b   1.000
_cell.length_c   1.000
_cell.angle_alpha   90.00
_cell.angle_beta   90.00
_cell.angle_gamma   90.00
#
_symmetry.space_group_name_H-M   'P 1'
#
loop_
_entity.id
_entity.type
_entity.pdbx_description
1 polymer ?
#
loop_
_entity_poly.entity_id
_entity_poly.type
_entity_poly.pdbx_seq_one_letter_code
_entity_poly.pdbx_strand_id
1 'polypeptide(L)'
;MTTPQDIFEKEIPAALQANPQVVKKLNAIIHFNLIGQNGGVWTLDATVVPARVTAGAVGTPDLTMTVNAADFVKIRQKKANPQMLMMQGKLKMTPLNIGLAVKLAQVLG
;
A
#
# COMPACT_ATOMS: atom_id res chain seq x y z
N MET A 1 -19.40 -4.14 2.86
CA MET A 1 -18.18 -4.77 3.41
C MET A 1 -16.97 -4.27 2.63
N THR A 2 -15.95 -3.80 3.32
CA THR A 2 -14.75 -3.26 2.67
C THR A 2 -13.85 -4.40 2.18
N THR A 3 -13.54 -4.38 0.91
CA THR A 3 -12.61 -5.34 0.29
C THR A 3 -11.33 -4.63 -0.12
N PRO A 4 -10.22 -5.35 -0.36
CA PRO A 4 -9.03 -4.73 -0.91
C PRO A 4 -9.29 -3.98 -2.21
N GLN A 5 -10.17 -4.51 -3.07
CA GLN A 5 -10.53 -3.82 -4.31
C GLN A 5 -11.15 -2.46 -4.04
N ASP A 6 -12.07 -2.36 -3.07
CA ASP A 6 -12.65 -1.07 -2.70
C ASP A 6 -11.59 -0.09 -2.20
N ILE A 7 -10.64 -0.59 -1.42
CA ILE A 7 -9.56 0.25 -0.90
C ILE A 7 -8.73 0.82 -2.04
N PHE A 8 -8.29 -0.01 -2.98
CA PHE A 8 -7.42 0.43 -4.07
C PHE A 8 -8.15 1.23 -5.13
N GLU A 9 -9.44 0.98 -5.35
CA GLU A 9 -10.20 1.70 -6.38
C GLU A 9 -10.81 3.00 -5.89
N LYS A 10 -11.12 3.11 -4.58
CA LYS A 10 -11.84 4.25 -4.03
C LYS A 10 -11.07 4.98 -2.93
N GLU A 11 -10.61 4.26 -1.90
CA GLU A 11 -10.03 4.89 -0.72
C GLU A 11 -8.64 5.45 -0.96
N ILE A 12 -7.77 4.66 -1.59
CA ILE A 12 -6.39 5.10 -1.85
C ILE A 12 -6.35 6.25 -2.85
N PRO A 13 -7.07 6.21 -3.99
CA PRO A 13 -7.10 7.37 -4.88
C PRO A 13 -7.58 8.65 -4.19
N ALA A 14 -8.58 8.57 -3.31
CA ALA A 14 -9.05 9.72 -2.54
C ALA A 14 -7.96 10.23 -1.59
N ALA A 15 -7.25 9.34 -0.91
CA ALA A 15 -6.15 9.71 -0.02
C ALA A 15 -5.00 10.38 -0.79
N LEU A 16 -4.69 9.88 -1.98
CA LEU A 16 -3.64 10.45 -2.82
C LEU A 16 -3.99 11.89 -3.25
N GLN A 17 -5.25 12.14 -3.59
CA GLN A 17 -5.70 13.48 -3.96
C GLN A 17 -5.70 14.43 -2.78
N ALA A 18 -5.98 13.92 -1.58
CA ALA A 18 -6.02 14.73 -0.37
C ALA A 18 -4.62 15.13 0.13
N ASN A 19 -3.58 14.40 -0.25
CA ASN A 19 -2.23 14.58 0.27
C ASN A 19 -1.17 14.67 -0.85
N PRO A 20 -1.27 15.64 -1.77
CA PRO A 20 -0.37 15.68 -2.93
C PRO A 20 1.10 15.87 -2.56
N GLN A 21 1.37 16.61 -1.49
CA GLN A 21 2.76 16.85 -1.06
C GLN A 21 3.41 15.58 -0.53
N VAL A 22 2.67 14.78 0.23
CA VAL A 22 3.17 13.51 0.76
C VAL A 22 3.42 12.53 -0.39
N VAL A 23 2.54 12.52 -1.38
CA VAL A 23 2.70 11.69 -2.59
C VAL A 23 3.98 12.06 -3.33
N LYS A 24 4.26 13.35 -3.48
CA LYS A 24 5.51 13.81 -4.13
C LYS A 24 6.75 13.36 -3.37
N LYS A 25 6.69 13.38 -2.04
CA LYS A 25 7.81 12.92 -1.21
C LYS A 25 8.01 11.42 -1.31
N LEU A 26 6.92 10.66 -1.46
CA LEU A 26 7.01 9.21 -1.64
C LEU A 26 7.79 8.87 -2.91
N ASN A 27 7.43 9.44 -4.04
CA ASN A 27 8.12 9.34 -5.33
C ASN A 27 8.67 7.95 -5.60
N ALA A 28 7.80 6.94 -5.52
CA ALA A 28 8.20 5.54 -5.63
C ALA A 28 7.07 4.71 -6.24
N ILE A 29 7.44 3.54 -6.76
CA ILE A 29 6.50 2.53 -7.23
C ILE A 29 6.39 1.46 -6.15
N ILE A 30 5.19 1.22 -5.67
CA ILE A 30 4.92 0.24 -4.62
C ILE A 30 4.04 -0.86 -5.19
N HIS A 31 4.47 -2.11 -5.05
CA HIS A 31 3.65 -3.26 -5.35
C HIS A 31 3.05 -3.79 -4.05
N PHE A 32 1.73 -3.98 -4.04
CA PHE A 32 1.00 -4.59 -2.93
C PHE A 32 0.64 -6.01 -3.33
N ASN A 33 1.28 -6.99 -2.71
CA ASN A 33 0.99 -8.39 -2.94
C ASN A 33 0.12 -8.89 -1.77
N LEU A 34 -1.19 -8.97 -2.00
CA LEU A 34 -2.15 -9.39 -0.99
C LEU A 34 -2.42 -10.88 -1.18
N ILE A 35 -2.09 -11.66 -0.16
CA ILE A 35 -2.25 -13.12 -0.20
C ILE A 35 -3.54 -13.54 0.50
N GLY A 36 -3.98 -14.77 0.21
CA GLY A 36 -5.18 -15.33 0.81
C GLY A 36 -6.45 -14.98 0.06
N GLN A 37 -7.58 -15.20 0.71
CA GLN A 37 -8.89 -14.94 0.13
C GLN A 37 -9.07 -13.44 -0.15
N ASN A 38 -9.62 -13.11 -1.31
CA ASN A 38 -9.77 -11.74 -1.80
C ASN A 38 -8.44 -11.01 -2.02
N GLY A 39 -7.35 -11.77 -2.14
CA GLY A 39 -6.04 -11.22 -2.42
C GLY A 39 -5.89 -10.77 -3.87
N GLY A 40 -4.70 -10.36 -4.22
CA GLY A 40 -4.35 -9.88 -5.56
C GLY A 40 -3.14 -8.98 -5.49
N VAL A 41 -2.71 -8.52 -6.66
CA VAL A 41 -1.56 -7.62 -6.76
C VAL A 41 -2.05 -6.26 -7.25
N TRP A 42 -1.57 -5.20 -6.62
CA TRP A 42 -1.89 -3.82 -6.98
C TRP A 42 -0.62 -3.00 -7.03
N THR A 43 -0.60 -2.01 -7.90
CA THR A 43 0.55 -1.09 -8.04
C THR A 43 0.11 0.32 -7.72
N LEU A 44 0.88 0.98 -6.83
CA LEU A 44 0.78 2.41 -6.59
C LEU A 44 2.01 3.06 -7.21
N ASP A 45 1.79 3.90 -8.23
CA ASP A 45 2.87 4.66 -8.87
C ASP A 45 2.77 6.12 -8.45
N ALA A 46 3.63 6.51 -7.53
CA ALA A 46 3.73 7.88 -7.04
C ALA A 46 4.82 8.67 -7.76
N THR A 47 5.41 8.13 -8.82
CA THR A 47 6.41 8.82 -9.64
C THR A 47 5.79 9.69 -10.73
N VAL A 48 4.48 9.55 -10.94
CA VAL A 48 3.72 10.31 -11.95
C VAL A 48 2.71 11.23 -11.27
N VAL A 49 2.25 12.26 -11.97
CA VAL A 49 1.27 13.22 -11.46
C VAL A 49 0.07 13.22 -12.41
N PRO A 50 -1.14 12.92 -11.92
CA PRO A 50 -1.45 12.43 -10.57
C PRO A 50 -0.93 11.01 -10.34
N ALA A 51 -0.71 10.64 -9.08
CA ALA A 51 -0.31 9.29 -8.73
C ALA A 51 -1.37 8.30 -9.21
N ARG A 52 -0.91 7.12 -9.64
CA ARG A 52 -1.77 6.14 -10.30
C ARG A 52 -1.84 4.84 -9.49
N VAL A 53 -3.06 4.30 -9.39
CA VAL A 53 -3.29 2.98 -8.80
C VAL A 53 -3.79 2.06 -9.91
N THR A 54 -3.13 0.92 -10.06
CA THR A 54 -3.42 -0.03 -11.15
C THR A 54 -3.51 -1.44 -10.58
N ALA A 55 -4.46 -2.24 -11.07
CA ALA A 55 -4.52 -3.65 -10.75
C ALA A 55 -3.37 -4.36 -11.47
N GLY A 56 -2.72 -5.31 -10.75
CA GLY A 56 -1.60 -6.06 -11.29
C GLY A 56 -0.26 -5.43 -10.94
N ALA A 57 0.82 -6.12 -11.32
CA ALA A 57 2.19 -5.66 -11.11
C ALA A 57 2.64 -4.90 -12.35
N VAL A 58 2.83 -3.59 -12.21
CA VAL A 58 3.23 -2.69 -13.30
C VAL A 58 4.53 -1.98 -12.93
N GLY A 59 5.49 -2.01 -13.83
CA GLY A 59 6.79 -1.36 -13.63
C GLY A 59 7.67 -2.10 -12.64
N THR A 60 8.84 -1.50 -12.36
CA THR A 60 9.80 -2.05 -11.39
C THR A 60 9.52 -1.43 -10.03
N PRO A 61 9.20 -2.24 -9.01
CA PRO A 61 8.87 -1.67 -7.70
C PRO A 61 10.10 -1.20 -6.94
N ASP A 62 9.95 -0.09 -6.25
CA ASP A 62 10.92 0.35 -5.25
C ASP A 62 10.68 -0.37 -3.92
N LEU A 63 9.45 -0.80 -3.69
CA LEU A 63 9.06 -1.54 -2.50
C LEU A 63 7.93 -2.50 -2.86
N THR A 64 8.02 -3.73 -2.36
CA THR A 64 6.93 -4.70 -2.44
C THR A 64 6.45 -5.03 -1.05
N MET A 65 5.16 -4.82 -0.80
CA MET A 65 4.52 -5.17 0.46
C MET A 65 3.74 -6.46 0.28
N THR A 66 4.04 -7.46 1.10
CA THR A 66 3.31 -8.74 1.10
C THR A 66 2.59 -8.89 2.42
N VAL A 67 1.28 -9.03 2.37
CA VAL A 67 0.43 -9.15 3.56
C VAL A 67 -0.85 -9.89 3.20
N ASN A 68 -1.46 -10.55 4.17
CA ASN A 68 -2.76 -11.18 3.98
C ASN A 68 -3.82 -10.10 3.70
N ALA A 69 -4.72 -10.37 2.76
CA ALA A 69 -5.74 -9.42 2.36
C ALA A 69 -6.61 -8.95 3.54
N ALA A 70 -6.99 -9.87 4.43
CA ALA A 70 -7.78 -9.53 5.60
C ALA A 70 -7.02 -8.62 6.56
N ASP A 71 -5.72 -8.87 6.74
CA ASP A 71 -4.87 -8.02 7.58
C ASP A 71 -4.68 -6.64 6.98
N PHE A 72 -4.57 -6.55 5.65
CA PHE A 72 -4.48 -5.26 4.96
C PHE A 72 -5.72 -4.41 5.20
N VAL A 73 -6.91 -5.01 5.12
CA VAL A 73 -8.17 -4.32 5.42
C VAL A 73 -8.18 -3.82 6.86
N LYS A 74 -7.72 -4.65 7.82
CA LYS A 74 -7.64 -4.25 9.22
C LYS A 74 -6.68 -3.08 9.44
N ILE A 75 -5.55 -3.08 8.76
CA ILE A 75 -4.60 -1.95 8.82
C ILE A 75 -5.30 -0.68 8.33
N ARG A 76 -5.99 -0.76 7.23
CA ARG A 76 -6.68 0.39 6.64
C ARG A 76 -7.79 0.92 7.53
N GLN A 77 -8.45 0.02 8.29
CA GLN A 77 -9.50 0.37 9.25
C GLN A 77 -8.94 0.75 10.63
N LYS A 78 -7.62 0.78 10.78
CA LYS A 78 -6.92 1.05 12.05
C LYS A 78 -7.23 0.04 13.13
N LYS A 79 -7.57 -1.19 12.74
CA LYS A 79 -7.84 -2.31 13.65
C LYS A 79 -6.61 -3.19 13.86
N ALA A 80 -5.56 -3.01 13.06
CA ALA A 80 -4.30 -3.74 13.18
C ALA A 80 -3.13 -2.78 13.04
N ASN A 81 -2.06 -3.06 13.77
CA ASN A 81 -0.85 -2.27 13.74
C ASN A 81 0.15 -2.90 12.77
N PRO A 82 0.56 -2.18 11.69
CA PRO A 82 1.51 -2.73 10.72
C PRO A 82 2.82 -3.17 11.35
N GLN A 83 3.34 -2.45 12.34
CA GLN A 83 4.60 -2.81 12.99
C GLN A 83 4.50 -4.15 13.71
N MET A 84 3.38 -4.39 14.39
CA MET A 84 3.16 -5.67 15.06
C MET A 84 3.07 -6.81 14.05
N LEU A 85 2.38 -6.59 12.92
CA LEU A 85 2.29 -7.60 11.87
C LEU A 85 3.67 -7.92 11.28
N MET A 86 4.52 -6.91 11.14
CA MET A 86 5.89 -7.12 10.69
C MET A 86 6.68 -7.98 11.69
N MET A 87 6.56 -7.69 12.98
CA MET A 87 7.24 -8.44 14.02
C MET A 87 6.77 -9.90 14.07
N GLN A 88 5.50 -10.15 13.74
CA GLN A 88 4.93 -11.48 13.70
C GLN A 88 5.20 -12.21 12.38
N GLY A 89 5.87 -11.58 11.43
CA GLY A 89 6.12 -12.14 10.11
C GLY A 89 4.91 -12.19 9.21
N LYS A 90 3.83 -11.50 9.56
CA LYS A 90 2.59 -11.48 8.77
C LYS A 90 2.59 -10.40 7.71
N LEU A 91 3.43 -9.38 7.85
CA LEU A 91 3.62 -8.34 6.86
C LEU A 91 5.10 -8.28 6.51
N LYS A 92 5.40 -8.32 5.22
CA LYS A 92 6.78 -8.28 4.73
C LYS A 92 6.95 -7.14 3.74
N MET A 93 8.09 -6.47 3.81
CA MET A 93 8.48 -5.43 2.85
C MET A 93 9.83 -5.78 2.25
N THR A 94 9.91 -5.74 0.94
CA THR A 94 11.14 -6.10 0.22
C THR A 94 11.43 -5.03 -0.85
N PRO A 95 12.62 -4.43 -0.89
CA PRO A 95 13.66 -4.48 0.15
C PRO A 95 13.19 -3.77 1.42
N LEU A 96 13.81 -4.06 2.56
CA LEU A 96 13.44 -3.39 3.80
C LEU A 96 13.96 -1.95 3.76
N ASN A 97 13.04 -1.00 3.57
CA ASN A 97 13.34 0.42 3.51
C ASN A 97 12.39 1.15 4.45
N ILE A 98 12.87 1.41 5.66
CA ILE A 98 12.04 2.01 6.72
C ILE A 98 11.59 3.42 6.33
N GLY A 99 12.48 4.22 5.71
CA GLY A 99 12.14 5.56 5.27
C GLY A 99 11.00 5.58 4.27
N LEU A 100 11.04 4.67 3.28
CA LEU A 100 9.99 4.57 2.28
C LEU A 100 8.70 4.03 2.90
N ALA A 101 8.80 3.08 3.82
CA ALA A 101 7.64 2.53 4.53
C ALA A 101 6.93 3.61 5.35
N VAL A 102 7.67 4.48 6.01
CA VAL A 102 7.09 5.60 6.78
C VAL A 102 6.35 6.57 5.84
N LYS A 103 6.95 6.91 4.71
CA LYS A 103 6.31 7.79 3.73
C LYS A 103 5.04 7.16 3.17
N LEU A 104 5.07 5.87 2.88
CA LEU A 104 3.90 5.14 2.41
C LEU A 104 2.78 5.17 3.45
N ALA A 105 3.11 4.94 4.72
CA ALA A 105 2.15 4.98 5.81
C ALA A 105 1.50 6.37 5.93
N GLN A 106 2.25 7.44 5.71
CA GLN A 106 1.71 8.80 5.71
C GLN A 106 0.72 9.03 4.58
N VAL A 107 0.98 8.46 3.40
CA VAL A 107 0.07 8.56 2.26
C VAL A 107 -1.22 7.79 2.52
N LEU A 108 -1.11 6.61 3.08
CA LEU A 108 -2.28 5.75 3.32
C LEU A 108 -3.08 6.16 4.54
N GLY A 109 -2.53 7.05 5.33
CA GLY A 109 -3.22 7.59 6.49
C GLY A 109 -3.13 6.81 7.73
#